data_45afa5b7f29b8f08d436f80e9863c4f6
#
_entry.id   45afa5b7f29b8f08d436f80e9863c4f6
#
_cell.length_a   1.000
_cell.length_b   1.000
_cell.length_c   1.000
_cell.angle_alpha   90.00
_cell.angle_beta   90.00
_cell.angle_gamma   90.00
#
_symmetry.space_group_name_H-M   'P 1'
#
loop_
_entity.id
_entity.type
_entity.pdbx_description
1 polymer ?
#
loop_
_entity_poly.entity_id
_entity_poly.type
_entity_poly.pdbx_seq_one_letter_code
_entity_poly.pdbx_strand_id
1 'polypeptide(L)' 'MSKTETFTELSSAELVTKLSESRRELFNLRFQLATGQLDNTARMGGVRREIARLLTELRVREIAEAEAGAQEGGAA' A
#
# COMPACT_ATOMS: atom_id res chain seq x y z
N MET A 1 -10.23 -15.30 0.30
CA MET A 1 -9.03 -14.83 1.02
C MET A 1 -8.88 -13.32 0.83
N SER A 2 -8.66 -12.58 1.89
CA SER A 2 -8.54 -11.13 1.78
C SER A 2 -7.12 -10.73 1.37
N LYS A 3 -7.01 -9.64 0.61
CA LYS A 3 -5.71 -9.10 0.21
C LYS A 3 -4.91 -8.63 1.42
N THR A 4 -5.59 -8.28 2.51
CA THR A 4 -4.95 -7.85 3.75
C THR A 4 -4.08 -8.97 4.33
N GLU A 5 -4.57 -10.21 4.31
CA GLU A 5 -3.79 -11.35 4.77
C GLU A 5 -2.56 -11.58 3.90
N THR A 6 -2.71 -11.42 2.59
CA THR A 6 -1.60 -11.53 1.64
C THR A 6 -0.52 -10.50 1.96
N PHE A 7 -0.92 -9.27 2.23
CA PHE A 7 0.03 -8.20 2.56
C PHE A 7 0.74 -8.45 3.88
N THR A 8 0.06 -9.06 4.84
CA THR A 8 0.65 -9.37 6.14
C THR A 8 1.83 -10.34 6.00
N GLU A 9 1.78 -11.22 5.01
CA GLU A 9 2.84 -12.20 4.77
C GLU A 9 4.06 -11.64 4.05
N LEU A 10 3.93 -10.47 3.43
CA LEU A 10 5.01 -9.88 2.65
C LEU A 10 6.00 -9.13 3.54
N SER A 11 7.26 -9.10 3.10
CA SER A 11 8.28 -8.27 3.75
C SER A 11 8.01 -6.79 3.51
N SER A 12 8.59 -5.94 4.34
CA SER A 12 8.44 -4.49 4.18
C SER A 12 8.98 -4.00 2.83
N ALA A 13 10.08 -4.57 2.36
CA ALA A 13 10.64 -4.23 1.05
C ALA A 13 9.69 -4.59 -0.08
N GLU A 14 9.04 -5.76 0.01
CA GLU A 14 8.07 -6.18 -0.97
C GLU A 14 6.83 -5.28 -0.97
N LEU A 15 6.40 -4.83 0.21
CA LEU A 15 5.27 -3.91 0.32
C LEU A 15 5.59 -2.57 -0.33
N VAL A 16 6.79 -2.04 -0.12
CA VAL A 16 7.22 -0.79 -0.74
C VAL A 16 7.23 -0.93 -2.26
N THR A 17 7.73 -2.05 -2.78
CA THR A 17 7.75 -2.33 -4.21
C THR A 17 6.33 -2.37 -4.78
N LYS A 18 5.43 -3.10 -4.11
CA LYS A 18 4.03 -3.17 -4.54
C LYS A 18 3.35 -1.82 -4.49
N LEU A 19 3.64 -1.02 -3.47
CA LEU A 19 3.08 0.33 -3.36
C LEU A 19 3.52 1.20 -4.53
N SER A 20 4.80 1.14 -4.88
CA SER A 20 5.35 1.89 -6.01
C SER A 20 4.68 1.48 -7.32
N GLU A 21 4.52 0.18 -7.54
CA GLU A 21 3.86 -0.36 -8.72
C GLU A 21 2.39 0.07 -8.80
N SER A 22 1.69 -0.01 -7.68
CA SER A 22 0.28 0.37 -7.63
C SER A 22 0.08 1.86 -7.86
N ARG A 23 0.98 2.70 -7.34
CA ARG A 23 0.93 4.13 -7.59
C ARG A 23 1.16 4.46 -9.07
N ARG A 24 2.08 3.75 -9.70
CA ARG A 24 2.34 3.90 -11.13
C ARG A 24 1.11 3.51 -11.93
N GLU A 25 0.47 2.40 -11.58
CA GLU A 25 -0.75 1.95 -12.23
C GLU A 25 -1.86 2.98 -12.08
N LEU A 26 -2.04 3.53 -10.88
CA LEU A 26 -3.04 4.56 -10.64
C LEU A 26 -2.78 5.80 -11.51
N PHE A 27 -1.53 6.22 -11.60
CA PHE A 27 -1.14 7.35 -12.44
C PHE A 27 -1.52 7.09 -13.90
N ASN A 28 -1.20 5.90 -14.41
CA ASN A 28 -1.53 5.51 -15.77
C ASN A 28 -3.04 5.49 -16.01
N LEU A 29 -3.80 4.98 -15.05
CA LEU A 29 -5.26 4.93 -15.16
C LEU A 29 -5.86 6.34 -15.16
N ARG A 30 -5.33 7.25 -14.35
CA ARG A 30 -5.76 8.65 -14.34
C ARG A 30 -5.47 9.32 -15.67
N PHE A 31 -4.30 9.03 -16.23
CA PHE A 31 -3.94 9.56 -17.55
C PHE A 31 -4.90 9.05 -18.61
N GLN A 32 -5.20 7.75 -18.61
CA GLN A 32 -6.15 7.17 -19.56
C GLN A 32 -7.54 7.78 -19.43
N LEU A 33 -7.98 8.02 -18.20
CA LEU A 33 -9.26 8.68 -17.95
C LEU A 33 -9.26 10.09 -18.51
N ALA A 34 -8.20 10.85 -18.29
CA ALA A 34 -8.09 12.22 -18.77
C ALA A 34 -8.09 12.31 -20.30
N THR A 35 -7.56 11.28 -20.98
CA THR A 35 -7.55 11.24 -22.45
C THR A 35 -8.77 10.53 -23.04
N GLY A 36 -9.71 10.10 -22.20
CA GLY A 36 -10.92 9.41 -22.67
C GLY A 36 -10.70 7.97 -23.10
N GLN A 37 -9.58 7.37 -22.76
CA GLN A 37 -9.25 6.00 -23.13
C GLN A 37 -9.68 4.96 -22.10
N LEU A 38 -10.05 5.38 -20.90
CA LEU A 38 -10.45 4.47 -19.84
C LEU A 38 -11.96 4.29 -19.84
N ASP A 39 -12.42 3.08 -20.11
CA ASP A 39 -13.85 2.76 -20.17
C ASP A 39 -14.40 2.32 -18.82
N ASN A 40 -13.56 1.78 -17.94
CA ASN A 40 -14.00 1.22 -16.66
C ASN A 40 -13.26 1.86 -15.50
N THR A 41 -13.93 2.77 -14.79
CA THR A 41 -13.35 3.46 -13.63
C THR A 41 -13.31 2.59 -12.38
N ALA A 42 -13.97 1.44 -12.37
CA ALA A 42 -13.94 0.52 -11.22
C ALA A 42 -12.52 0.03 -10.94
N ARG A 43 -11.70 -0.12 -12.00
CA ARG A 43 -10.30 -0.52 -11.84
C ARG A 43 -9.52 0.51 -11.03
N MET A 44 -9.77 1.80 -11.26
CA MET A 44 -9.15 2.86 -10.47
C MET A 44 -9.50 2.74 -8.99
N GLY A 45 -10.78 2.50 -8.69
CA GLY A 45 -11.23 2.30 -7.32
C GLY A 45 -10.55 1.11 -6.67
N GLY A 46 -10.38 0.01 -7.41
CA GLY A 46 -9.67 -1.17 -6.93
C GLY A 46 -8.21 -0.89 -6.60
N VAL A 47 -7.52 -0.19 -7.49
CA VAL A 47 -6.12 0.18 -7.28
C VAL A 47 -5.97 1.12 -6.09
N ARG A 48 -6.85 2.10 -5.96
CA ARG A 48 -6.83 3.02 -4.82
C ARG A 48 -7.01 2.29 -3.50
N ARG A 49 -7.93 1.32 -3.44
CA ARG A 49 -8.13 0.51 -2.23
C ARG A 49 -6.91 -0.32 -1.92
N GLU A 50 -6.26 -0.88 -2.94
CA GLU A 50 -5.03 -1.65 -2.75
C GLU A 50 -3.92 -0.78 -2.18
N ILE A 51 -3.75 0.44 -2.71
CA ILE A 51 -2.77 1.39 -2.18
C ILE A 51 -3.08 1.71 -0.71
N ALA A 52 -4.34 1.94 -0.38
CA ALA A 52 -4.74 2.24 1.00
C ALA A 52 -4.39 1.08 1.93
N ARG A 53 -4.62 -0.15 1.50
CA ARG A 53 -4.29 -1.34 2.30
C ARG A 53 -2.80 -1.51 2.48
N LEU A 54 -2.02 -1.27 1.42
CA LEU A 54 -0.56 -1.31 1.49
C LEU A 54 -0.02 -0.27 2.46
N LEU A 55 -0.53 0.95 2.40
CA LEU A 55 -0.15 2.02 3.32
C LEU A 55 -0.52 1.67 4.76
N THR A 56 -1.69 1.08 4.98
CA THR A 56 -2.12 0.66 6.30
C THR A 56 -1.18 -0.38 6.87
N GLU A 57 -0.82 -1.38 6.09
CA GLU A 57 0.11 -2.43 6.54
C GLU A 57 1.48 -1.87 6.87
N LEU A 58 2.01 -0.99 6.03
CA LEU A 58 3.29 -0.33 6.29
C LEU A 58 3.23 0.52 7.55
N ARG A 59 2.12 1.22 7.76
CA ARG A 59 1.94 2.05 8.94
C ARG A 59 1.90 1.22 10.22
N VAL A 60 1.20 0.09 10.17
CA VAL A 60 1.13 -0.83 11.32
C VAL A 60 2.53 -1.33 11.68
N ARG A 61 3.33 -1.69 10.68
CA ARG A 61 4.70 -2.15 10.92
C ARG A 61 5.59 -1.06 11.47
N GLU A 62 5.43 0.16 10.95
CA GLU A 62 6.18 1.32 11.44
C GLU A 62 5.87 1.60 12.90
N ILE A 63 4.60 1.54 13.28
CA ILE A 63 4.18 1.72 14.67
C ILE A 63 4.76 0.63 15.56
N ALA A 64 4.69 -0.62 15.12
CA ALA A 64 5.22 -1.75 15.88
C ALA A 64 6.73 -1.60 16.11
N GLU A 65 7.46 -1.18 15.09
CA GLU A 65 8.90 -0.95 15.21
C GLU A 65 9.21 0.21 16.15
N ALA A 66 8.42 1.28 16.07
CA ALA A 66 8.59 2.44 16.95
C ALA A 66 8.31 2.07 18.40
N GLU A 67 7.28 1.28 18.66
CA GLU A 67 6.95 0.81 20.00
C GLU A 67 8.05 -0.09 20.56
N ALA A 68 8.58 -1.00 19.74
CA ALA A 68 9.67 -1.86 20.14
C ALA A 68 10.93 -1.04 20.48
N GLY A 69 11.23 -0.05 19.63
CA GLY A 69 12.35 0.85 19.87
C GLY A 69 12.16 1.70 21.11
N ALA A 70 10.95 2.20 21.34
CA ALA A 70 10.63 2.98 22.54
C ALA A 70 10.77 2.15 23.80
N GLN A 71 10.34 0.88 23.77
CA GLN A 71 10.48 -0.01 24.91
C GLN A 71 11.94 -0.29 25.22
N GLU A 72 12.75 -0.51 24.21
CA GLU A 72 14.19 -0.72 24.40
C GLU A 72 14.85 0.53 24.94
N GLY A 73 14.50 1.70 24.44
CA GLY A 73 14.99 2.97 24.91
C GLY A 73 14.55 3.26 26.33
N GLY A 74 13.31 2.89 26.67
CA GLY A 74 12.77 3.08 28.00
C GLY A 74 13.45 2.23 29.05
N ALA A 75 14.00 1.09 28.67
CA ALA A 75 14.73 0.21 29.56
C ALA A 75 16.10 0.76 29.92
N ALA A 76 16.63 1.64 29.14
CA ALA A 76 17.88 2.29 29.41
C ALA A 76 17.68 3.47 30.36
#